data_f3332c346510cb7ae7cbc9f5ba32d3b5
#
_entry.id   f3332c346510cb7ae7cbc9f5ba32d3b5
#
_cell.length_a   1.000
_cell.length_b   1.000
_cell.length_c   1.000
_cell.angle_alpha   90.00
_cell.angle_beta   90.00
_cell.angle_gamma   90.00
#
_symmetry.space_group_name_H-M   'P 1'
#
loop_
_entity.id
_entity.type
_entity.pdbx_description
1 polymer ?
#
loop_
_entity_poly.entity_id
_entity_poly.type
_entity_poly.pdbx_seq_one_letter_code
_entity_poly.pdbx_strand_id
1 'polypeptide(L)'
;MKNYKPEKIYIEKDAQDFPHTKKILSLFPAVPVEIIENSKQLIAAAKNHPDPTGSSKRSLLLKNDKGRSFKPFPESEPYLSCDYFTLHLEEGCDLECSYCILQAYLTNPFLTLYVNVEEILENLQKILNDNPDQFFRI
;
A
#
# COMPACT_ATOMS: atom_id res chain seq x y z
N MET A 1 21.75 6.06 0.21
CA MET A 1 20.38 5.69 0.64
C MET A 1 20.52 4.44 1.49
N LYS A 2 19.94 4.41 2.72
CA LYS A 2 19.83 3.16 3.47
C LYS A 2 18.88 2.27 2.69
N ASN A 3 19.31 1.06 2.30
CA ASN A 3 18.42 0.09 1.72
C ASN A 3 17.40 -0.33 2.79
N TYR A 4 16.11 -0.16 2.52
CA TYR A 4 15.05 -0.65 3.38
C TYR A 4 15.22 -2.16 3.59
N LYS A 5 15.14 -2.59 4.84
CA LYS A 5 15.20 -4.00 5.21
C LYS A 5 14.14 -4.25 6.28
N PRO A 6 13.06 -4.96 5.94
CA PRO A 6 12.03 -5.27 6.92
C PRO A 6 12.55 -6.21 8.01
N GLU A 7 12.08 -6.02 9.24
CA GLU A 7 12.31 -6.95 10.36
C GLU A 7 11.33 -8.13 10.32
N LYS A 8 10.15 -7.92 9.70
CA LYS A 8 9.11 -8.94 9.56
C LYS A 8 8.27 -8.67 8.31
N ILE A 9 7.77 -9.73 7.68
CA ILE A 9 6.85 -9.64 6.54
C ILE A 9 5.52 -10.31 6.94
N TYR A 10 4.43 -9.55 6.83
CA TYR A 10 3.07 -10.06 6.97
C TYR A 10 2.47 -10.23 5.58
N ILE A 11 1.76 -11.33 5.36
CA ILE A 11 1.12 -11.62 4.07
C ILE A 11 -0.35 -11.94 4.34
N GLU A 12 -1.27 -11.17 3.74
CA GLU A 12 -2.67 -11.57 3.73
C GLU A 12 -2.84 -12.88 2.95
N LYS A 13 -3.71 -13.75 3.44
CA LYS A 13 -3.88 -15.11 2.90
C LYS A 13 -4.17 -15.13 1.39
N ASP A 14 -4.95 -14.19 0.91
CA ASP A 14 -5.28 -14.02 -0.51
C ASP A 14 -4.17 -13.34 -1.32
N ALA A 15 -3.06 -12.96 -0.69
CA ALA A 15 -1.89 -12.36 -1.32
C ALA A 15 -0.71 -13.32 -1.51
N GLN A 16 -0.81 -14.59 -1.04
CA GLN A 16 0.32 -15.52 -0.96
C GLN A 16 0.84 -15.99 -2.32
N ASP A 17 -0.07 -16.27 -3.25
CA ASP A 17 0.26 -16.99 -4.47
C ASP A 17 0.71 -16.10 -5.63
N PHE A 18 0.62 -14.79 -5.47
CA PHE A 18 1.03 -13.84 -6.49
C PHE A 18 2.53 -13.91 -6.81
N PRO A 19 2.91 -13.74 -8.09
CA PRO A 19 4.32 -13.72 -8.50
C PRO A 19 5.15 -12.67 -7.76
N HIS A 20 4.57 -11.50 -7.50
CA HIS A 20 5.23 -10.41 -6.78
C HIS A 20 5.51 -10.79 -5.32
N THR A 21 4.62 -11.52 -4.65
CA THR A 21 4.86 -12.04 -3.30
C THR A 21 6.09 -12.95 -3.29
N LYS A 22 6.17 -13.90 -4.20
CA LYS A 22 7.31 -14.83 -4.33
C LYS A 22 8.62 -14.08 -4.61
N LYS A 23 8.56 -13.08 -5.49
CA LYS A 23 9.71 -12.21 -5.81
C LYS A 23 10.18 -11.44 -4.56
N ILE A 24 9.27 -10.82 -3.81
CA ILE A 24 9.61 -10.07 -2.60
C ILE A 24 10.24 -11.01 -1.54
N LEU A 25 9.67 -12.18 -1.32
CA LEU A 25 10.23 -13.16 -0.39
C LEU A 25 11.65 -13.61 -0.78
N SER A 26 11.93 -13.73 -2.07
CA SER A 26 13.28 -14.07 -2.55
C SER A 26 14.31 -12.97 -2.29
N LEU A 27 13.89 -11.71 -2.17
CA LEU A 27 14.77 -10.59 -1.82
C LEU A 27 15.12 -10.58 -0.32
N PHE A 28 14.27 -11.17 0.53
CA PHE A 28 14.40 -11.17 1.98
C PHE A 28 14.35 -12.57 2.60
N PRO A 29 15.23 -13.50 2.20
CA PRO A 29 15.12 -14.92 2.56
C PRO A 29 15.31 -15.21 4.07
N ALA A 30 15.93 -14.28 4.80
CA ALA A 30 16.19 -14.42 6.23
C ALA A 30 15.17 -13.68 7.12
N VAL A 31 14.20 -13.00 6.53
CA VAL A 31 13.20 -12.22 7.28
C VAL A 31 12.03 -13.14 7.66
N PRO A 32 11.60 -13.15 8.93
CA PRO A 32 10.45 -13.95 9.36
C PRO A 32 9.18 -13.52 8.64
N VAL A 33 8.40 -14.53 8.21
CA VAL A 33 7.15 -14.35 7.48
C VAL A 33 6.00 -14.86 8.34
N GLU A 34 4.92 -14.09 8.40
CA GLU A 34 3.67 -14.49 9.05
C GLU A 34 2.50 -14.31 8.08
N ILE A 35 1.71 -15.38 7.91
CA ILE A 35 0.49 -15.35 7.11
C ILE A 35 -0.67 -14.98 8.02
N ILE A 36 -1.44 -13.97 7.61
CA ILE A 36 -2.59 -13.46 8.35
C ILE A 36 -3.87 -13.57 7.52
N GLU A 37 -5.01 -13.76 8.15
CA GLU A 37 -6.28 -13.81 7.42
C GLU A 37 -6.63 -12.46 6.76
N ASN A 38 -6.42 -11.38 7.53
CA ASN A 38 -6.54 -10.01 7.02
C ASN A 38 -5.79 -9.03 7.92
N SER A 39 -5.44 -7.87 7.37
CA SER A 39 -4.64 -6.88 8.09
C SER A 39 -5.41 -6.03 9.11
N LYS A 40 -6.73 -6.14 9.20
CA LYS A 40 -7.54 -5.25 10.08
C LYS A 40 -7.16 -5.39 11.55
N GLN A 41 -7.02 -6.63 12.03
CA GLN A 41 -6.64 -6.90 13.43
C GLN A 41 -5.19 -6.46 13.70
N LEU A 42 -4.28 -6.71 12.76
CA LEU A 42 -2.89 -6.28 12.83
C LEU A 42 -2.77 -4.76 12.92
N ILE A 43 -3.48 -4.02 12.05
CA ILE A 43 -3.52 -2.55 12.05
C ILE A 43 -4.14 -2.02 13.35
N ALA A 44 -5.22 -2.62 13.84
CA ALA A 44 -5.85 -2.23 15.09
C ALA A 44 -4.92 -2.44 16.29
N ALA A 45 -4.20 -3.56 16.34
CA ALA A 45 -3.22 -3.83 17.39
C ALA A 45 -2.04 -2.85 17.33
N ALA A 46 -1.55 -2.50 16.14
CA ALA A 46 -0.47 -1.57 15.96
C ALA A 46 -0.82 -0.16 16.45
N LYS A 47 -2.06 0.29 16.27
CA LYS A 47 -2.53 1.60 16.76
C LYS A 47 -2.49 1.76 18.30
N ASN A 48 -2.53 0.64 19.02
CA ASN A 48 -2.41 0.64 20.49
C ASN A 48 -0.96 0.59 20.99
N HIS A 49 0.03 0.53 20.07
CA HIS A 49 1.43 0.56 20.45
C HIS A 49 1.85 1.99 20.86
N PRO A 50 2.77 2.19 21.84
CA PRO A 50 3.25 3.52 22.23
C PRO A 50 3.89 4.32 21.07
N ASP A 51 4.47 3.61 20.10
CA ASP A 51 4.96 4.16 18.83
C ASP A 51 4.36 3.37 17.66
N PRO A 52 3.12 3.70 17.23
CA PRO A 52 2.44 2.93 16.20
C PRO A 52 3.15 2.97 14.85
N THR A 53 3.67 4.15 14.50
CA THR A 53 4.26 4.40 13.19
C THR A 53 5.68 3.85 13.11
N GLY A 54 6.54 4.17 14.05
CA GLY A 54 7.94 3.73 14.02
C GLY A 54 8.09 2.22 14.14
N SER A 55 7.28 1.56 14.99
CA SER A 55 7.29 0.10 15.10
C SER A 55 6.78 -0.60 13.85
N SER A 56 5.70 -0.08 13.24
CA SER A 56 5.05 -0.72 12.10
C SER A 56 5.81 -0.54 10.78
N LYS A 57 6.50 0.58 10.60
CA LYS A 57 7.35 0.84 9.41
C LYS A 57 8.49 -0.17 9.22
N ARG A 58 8.90 -0.84 10.29
CA ARG A 58 9.91 -1.90 10.23
C ARG A 58 9.35 -3.23 9.71
N SER A 59 8.05 -3.32 9.52
CA SER A 59 7.39 -4.48 8.98
C SER A 59 6.77 -4.18 7.61
N LEU A 60 6.90 -5.14 6.70
CA LEU A 60 6.30 -5.07 5.37
C LEU A 60 4.98 -5.85 5.38
N LEU A 61 3.92 -5.26 4.85
CA LEU A 61 2.61 -5.90 4.70
C LEU A 61 2.31 -6.11 3.21
N LEU A 62 2.12 -7.37 2.81
CA LEU A 62 1.75 -7.74 1.46
C LEU A 62 0.25 -8.00 1.39
N LYS A 63 -0.44 -7.32 0.47
CA LYS A 63 -1.90 -7.37 0.32
C LYS A 63 -2.31 -7.57 -1.12
N ASN A 64 -3.51 -8.13 -1.28
CA ASN A 64 -4.23 -8.10 -2.54
C ASN A 64 -5.12 -6.85 -2.59
N ASP A 65 -4.97 -6.01 -3.62
CA ASP A 65 -5.92 -4.92 -3.88
C ASP A 65 -7.23 -5.48 -4.45
N LYS A 66 -8.33 -4.99 -3.91
CA LYS A 66 -9.69 -5.41 -4.30
C LYS A 66 -10.38 -4.34 -5.16
N GLY A 67 -9.65 -3.79 -6.13
CA GLY A 67 -10.17 -2.79 -7.08
C GLY A 67 -10.24 -1.37 -6.51
N ARG A 68 -9.42 -1.03 -5.52
CA ARG A 68 -9.37 0.30 -4.89
C ARG A 68 -8.14 1.12 -5.27
N SER A 69 -7.22 0.52 -6.02
CA SER A 69 -5.94 1.14 -6.35
C SER A 69 -6.04 2.31 -7.31
N PHE A 70 -7.06 2.35 -8.15
CA PHE A 70 -7.28 3.47 -9.06
C PHE A 70 -8.59 4.19 -8.71
N LYS A 71 -8.48 5.46 -8.35
CA LYS A 71 -9.62 6.28 -7.95
C LYS A 71 -9.35 7.77 -8.18
N PRO A 72 -10.41 8.60 -8.38
CA PRO A 72 -10.25 10.03 -8.43
C PRO A 72 -9.66 10.55 -7.12
N PHE A 73 -8.84 11.58 -7.22
CA PHE A 73 -8.35 12.30 -6.05
C PHE A 73 -9.55 12.97 -5.35
N PRO A 74 -9.66 12.85 -4.03
CA PRO A 74 -10.79 13.44 -3.31
C PRO A 74 -10.80 14.96 -3.48
N GLU A 75 -11.91 15.47 -3.97
CA GLU A 75 -12.15 16.90 -4.05
C GLU A 75 -12.50 17.45 -2.66
N SER A 76 -11.95 18.60 -2.32
CA SER A 76 -12.32 19.35 -1.12
C SER A 76 -12.84 20.72 -1.52
N GLU A 77 -14.12 20.97 -1.32
CA GLU A 77 -14.66 22.31 -1.48
C GLU A 77 -13.96 23.31 -0.54
N PRO A 78 -13.69 24.55 -0.97
CA PRO A 78 -14.10 25.19 -2.22
C PRO A 78 -13.07 25.11 -3.39
N TYR A 79 -12.14 24.17 -3.33
CA TYR A 79 -11.06 24.09 -4.31
C TYR A 79 -11.45 23.23 -5.51
N LEU A 80 -11.24 23.76 -6.71
CA LEU A 80 -11.37 22.99 -7.95
C LEU A 80 -10.22 22.00 -8.03
N SER A 81 -10.55 20.72 -8.06
CA SER A 81 -9.60 19.67 -8.34
C SER A 81 -9.30 19.61 -9.84
N CYS A 82 -8.06 19.29 -10.20
CA CYS A 82 -7.62 19.20 -11.59
C CYS A 82 -7.80 17.79 -12.14
N ASP A 83 -8.94 17.14 -11.96
CA ASP A 83 -9.25 15.78 -12.48
C ASP A 83 -8.09 14.77 -12.32
N TYR A 84 -7.42 14.81 -11.16
CA TYR A 84 -6.36 13.87 -10.84
C TYR A 84 -6.93 12.54 -10.39
N PHE A 85 -6.28 11.47 -10.86
CA PHE A 85 -6.49 10.13 -10.37
C PHE A 85 -5.25 9.66 -9.61
N THR A 86 -5.46 8.82 -8.63
CA THR A 86 -4.36 8.19 -7.90
C THR A 86 -4.31 6.72 -8.22
N LEU A 87 -3.12 6.21 -8.55
CA LEU A 87 -2.82 4.80 -8.68
C LEU A 87 -2.01 4.36 -7.46
N HIS A 88 -2.64 3.61 -6.59
CA HIS A 88 -2.02 3.11 -5.36
C HIS A 88 -1.46 1.70 -5.57
N LEU A 89 -0.15 1.58 -5.69
CA LEU A 89 0.57 0.30 -5.68
C LEU A 89 1.18 0.02 -4.31
N GLU A 90 1.28 1.06 -3.48
CA GLU A 90 1.85 0.98 -2.14
C GLU A 90 1.18 1.99 -1.20
N GLU A 91 1.31 1.74 0.10
CA GLU A 91 0.93 2.67 1.18
C GLU A 91 2.06 2.76 2.21
N GLY A 92 2.19 3.93 2.82
CA GLY A 92 3.19 4.18 3.85
C GLY A 92 4.46 4.81 3.33
N CYS A 93 5.42 5.00 4.22
CA CYS A 93 6.73 5.59 3.92
C CYS A 93 7.74 5.07 4.95
N ASP A 94 8.92 4.69 4.50
CA ASP A 94 10.00 4.17 5.34
C ASP A 94 10.81 5.27 6.07
N LEU A 95 10.56 6.54 5.72
CA LEU A 95 11.24 7.67 6.33
C LEU A 95 10.60 8.08 7.67
N GLU A 96 11.42 8.58 8.59
CA GLU A 96 11.01 9.03 9.92
C GLU A 96 11.20 10.56 10.07
N CYS A 97 10.63 11.33 9.14
CA CYS A 97 10.69 12.78 9.19
C CYS A 97 9.87 13.32 10.36
N SER A 98 10.48 14.07 11.27
CA SER A 98 9.82 14.63 12.46
C SER A 98 8.69 15.63 12.14
N TYR A 99 8.71 16.22 10.95
CA TYR A 99 7.72 17.17 10.43
C TYR A 99 6.70 16.54 9.46
N CYS A 100 6.67 15.22 9.34
CA CYS A 100 5.86 14.53 8.32
C CYS A 100 4.38 14.53 8.68
N ILE A 101 3.58 15.26 7.92
CA ILE A 101 2.13 15.30 8.06
C ILE A 101 1.47 13.93 7.81
N LEU A 102 2.09 13.06 6.99
CA LEU A 102 1.56 11.72 6.70
C LEU A 102 1.43 10.87 7.96
N GLN A 103 2.25 11.10 8.98
CA GLN A 103 2.14 10.37 10.26
C GLN A 103 0.79 10.61 10.96
N ALA A 104 0.15 11.76 10.72
CA ALA A 104 -1.17 12.07 11.26
C ALA A 104 -2.32 11.56 10.38
N TYR A 105 -2.10 11.43 9.08
CA TYR A 105 -3.14 11.05 8.11
C TYR A 105 -3.19 9.56 7.79
N LEU A 106 -2.08 8.83 7.93
CA LEU A 106 -2.04 7.40 7.63
C LEU A 106 -2.89 6.61 8.63
N THR A 107 -3.93 5.98 8.11
CA THR A 107 -4.77 5.06 8.88
C THR A 107 -4.14 3.68 9.04
N ASN A 108 -3.22 3.33 8.14
CA ASN A 108 -2.43 2.11 8.14
C ASN A 108 -0.97 2.47 8.43
N PRO A 109 -0.40 2.08 9.58
CA PRO A 109 0.96 2.44 9.95
C PRO A 109 2.04 1.56 9.29
N PHE A 110 1.67 0.47 8.62
CA PHE A 110 2.59 -0.44 7.96
C PHE A 110 3.00 0.06 6.59
N LEU A 111 4.25 -0.24 6.20
CA LEU A 111 4.63 -0.17 4.80
C LEU A 111 3.93 -1.31 4.07
N THR A 112 3.06 -0.98 3.15
CA THR A 112 2.18 -1.95 2.47
C THR A 112 2.44 -1.96 0.98
N LEU A 113 2.53 -3.14 0.39
CA LEU A 113 2.61 -3.35 -1.06
C LEU A 113 1.42 -4.17 -1.54
N TYR A 114 0.79 -3.73 -2.62
CA TYR A 114 -0.23 -4.50 -3.33
C TYR A 114 0.45 -5.41 -4.36
N VAL A 115 0.26 -6.72 -4.22
CA VAL A 115 1.03 -7.73 -4.97
C VAL A 115 0.37 -8.21 -6.26
N ASN A 116 -0.90 -7.85 -6.50
CA ASN A 116 -1.65 -8.18 -7.71
C ASN A 116 -1.52 -7.07 -8.77
N VAL A 117 -0.30 -6.66 -9.04
CA VAL A 117 0.01 -5.51 -9.92
C VAL A 117 -0.58 -5.70 -11.33
N GLU A 118 -0.52 -6.92 -11.87
CA GLU A 118 -1.05 -7.23 -13.18
C GLU A 118 -2.56 -6.98 -13.26
N GLU A 119 -3.33 -7.44 -12.25
CA GLU A 119 -4.77 -7.20 -12.17
C GLU A 119 -5.11 -5.71 -12.04
N ILE A 120 -4.30 -4.97 -11.28
CA ILE A 120 -4.46 -3.51 -11.12
C ILE A 120 -4.25 -2.82 -12.47
N LEU A 121 -3.22 -3.21 -13.22
CA LEU A 121 -2.94 -2.63 -14.54
C LEU A 121 -3.98 -3.01 -15.59
N GLU A 122 -4.49 -4.24 -15.57
CA GLU A 122 -5.58 -4.67 -16.44
C GLU A 122 -6.86 -3.87 -16.17
N ASN A 123 -7.19 -3.65 -14.89
CA ASN A 123 -8.33 -2.83 -14.50
C ASN A 123 -8.16 -1.37 -14.96
N LEU A 124 -6.96 -0.81 -14.81
CA LEU A 124 -6.64 0.52 -15.31
C LEU A 124 -6.82 0.58 -16.83
N GLN A 125 -6.25 -0.38 -17.57
CA GLN A 125 -6.39 -0.43 -19.03
C GLN A 125 -7.85 -0.51 -19.47
N LYS A 126 -8.67 -1.27 -18.76
CA LYS A 126 -10.11 -1.35 -19.03
C LYS A 126 -10.79 0.00 -18.83
N ILE A 127 -10.52 0.69 -17.72
CA ILE A 127 -11.09 2.01 -17.45
C ILE A 127 -10.70 3.00 -18.56
N LEU A 128 -9.44 2.99 -19.01
CA LEU A 128 -8.97 3.86 -20.10
C LEU A 128 -9.68 3.54 -21.42
N ASN A 129 -9.86 2.27 -21.74
CA ASN A 129 -10.55 1.84 -22.97
C ASN A 129 -12.04 2.17 -22.95
N ASP A 130 -12.69 2.07 -21.79
CA ASP A 130 -14.13 2.37 -21.64
C ASP A 130 -14.39 3.90 -21.67
N ASN A 131 -13.35 4.74 -21.54
CA ASN A 131 -13.46 6.20 -21.51
C ASN A 131 -12.43 6.87 -22.44
N PRO A 132 -12.49 6.63 -23.77
CA PRO A 132 -11.45 7.04 -24.72
C PRO A 132 -11.30 8.55 -24.85
N ASP A 133 -12.37 9.31 -24.58
CA ASP A 133 -12.40 10.77 -24.70
C ASP A 133 -12.04 11.48 -23.37
N GLN A 134 -11.84 10.72 -22.30
CA GLN A 134 -11.49 11.28 -20.99
C GLN A 134 -9.97 11.37 -20.83
N PHE A 135 -9.51 12.54 -20.40
CA PHE A 135 -8.11 12.75 -20.06
C PHE A 135 -7.87 12.39 -18.58
N PHE A 136 -7.01 11.41 -18.34
CA PHE A 136 -6.61 10.99 -16.99
C PHE A 136 -5.23 11.56 -16.68
N ARG A 137 -5.09 12.20 -15.52
CA ARG A 137 -3.81 12.56 -14.92
C ARG A 137 -3.56 11.63 -13.73
N ILE A 138 -2.45 10.91 -13.76
CA ILE A 138 -2.05 9.93 -12.74
C ILE A 138 -0.78 10.43 -12.04
#